data_4e75411dc339bf622300b07423a14fc8
#
_entry.id   4e75411dc339bf622300b07423a14fc8
#
_cell.length_a   1.000
_cell.length_b   1.000
_cell.length_c   1.000
_cell.angle_alpha   90.00
_cell.angle_beta   90.00
_cell.angle_gamma   90.00
#
_symmetry.space_group_name_H-M   'P 1'
#
loop_
_entity.id
_entity.type
_entity.pdbx_description
1 polymer ?
#
loop_
_entity_poly.entity_id
_entity_poly.type
_entity_poly.pdbx_seq_one_letter_code
_entity_poly.pdbx_strand_id
1 'polypeptide(L)'
;MNLKKRMKTFVGLCLLSGGLFAQNVCVSTPNTSLLLSAPEGGELRILYYGQKLTDADLRTFEGERGIDAAYPVYGLTCITETALSVQHADGNMTLQMAVENVATTDADNATETTVRLKDKVYPFYIDICYRAYKDVDIIEAWTEITNGEKKPVTLNQFASAYLPIRRGEVWLSHLHGSWANEGRLVQEPLVSGMRVIKNKDGARNSHTDHAEVMFSLDGQPRENQGRVIGAALCYGGNYKLRIDTHDDEYHHF
;
A
#
# COMPACT_ATOMS: atom_id res chain seq x y z
N MET A 1 -8.72 -26.06 -39.79
CA MET A 1 -9.25 -24.92 -39.03
C MET A 1 -8.08 -24.29 -38.25
N ASN A 2 -7.51 -23.24 -38.82
CA ASN A 2 -6.22 -22.66 -38.38
C ASN A 2 -6.38 -21.72 -37.21
N LEU A 3 -5.83 -22.06 -36.04
CA LEU A 3 -5.69 -21.18 -34.88
C LEU A 3 -4.44 -20.30 -35.08
N LYS A 4 -4.63 -19.03 -35.43
CA LYS A 4 -3.55 -18.05 -35.49
C LYS A 4 -3.08 -17.71 -34.07
N LYS A 5 -1.85 -18.12 -33.72
CA LYS A 5 -1.08 -17.64 -32.59
C LYS A 5 -0.90 -16.12 -32.73
N ARG A 6 -1.48 -15.35 -31.81
CA ARG A 6 -1.13 -13.94 -31.63
C ARG A 6 0.20 -13.87 -30.86
N MET A 7 1.22 -13.53 -31.57
CA MET A 7 2.52 -13.18 -31.02
C MET A 7 2.41 -11.79 -30.40
N LYS A 8 2.54 -11.69 -29.07
CA LYS A 8 2.64 -10.38 -28.38
C LYS A 8 4.07 -9.85 -28.63
N THR A 9 4.15 -8.77 -29.38
CA THR A 9 5.38 -8.03 -29.61
C THR A 9 5.78 -7.32 -28.32
N PHE A 10 6.89 -7.73 -27.74
CA PHE A 10 7.57 -7.04 -26.66
C PHE A 10 8.29 -5.82 -27.27
N VAL A 11 7.84 -4.61 -26.94
CA VAL A 11 8.50 -3.37 -27.36
C VAL A 11 9.11 -2.69 -26.16
N GLY A 12 10.43 -2.54 -26.23
CA GLY A 12 11.18 -1.42 -25.71
C GLY A 12 11.47 -1.34 -24.22
N LEU A 13 12.46 -2.10 -23.79
CA LEU A 13 13.21 -1.86 -22.56
C LEU A 13 14.06 -0.58 -22.74
N CYS A 14 13.65 0.55 -22.19
CA CYS A 14 14.55 1.69 -21.98
C CYS A 14 15.35 1.45 -20.70
N LEU A 15 16.52 0.86 -20.82
CA LEU A 15 17.56 0.86 -19.80
C LEU A 15 18.18 2.26 -19.77
N LEU A 16 17.80 3.10 -18.83
CA LEU A 16 18.58 4.25 -18.41
C LEU A 16 19.51 3.81 -17.27
N SER A 17 20.74 3.48 -17.62
CA SER A 17 21.84 3.33 -16.67
C SER A 17 22.28 4.71 -16.23
N GLY A 18 22.09 5.06 -14.98
CA GLY A 18 22.57 6.34 -14.43
C GLY A 18 22.49 6.38 -12.91
N GLY A 19 23.66 6.39 -12.26
CA GLY A 19 23.95 7.02 -10.98
C GLY A 19 23.17 6.57 -9.76
N LEU A 20 23.84 6.34 -8.66
CA LEU A 20 23.35 6.15 -7.27
C LEU A 20 22.56 7.38 -6.75
N PHE A 21 21.48 7.74 -7.41
CA PHE A 21 20.52 8.71 -6.90
C PHE A 21 19.26 7.96 -6.46
N ALA A 22 18.71 8.35 -5.32
CA ALA A 22 17.41 7.85 -4.87
C ALA A 22 16.40 8.03 -6.01
N GLN A 23 15.96 6.92 -6.60
CA GLN A 23 14.96 6.96 -7.65
C GLN A 23 13.62 7.22 -7.01
N ASN A 24 13.08 8.42 -7.17
CA ASN A 24 11.71 8.72 -6.77
C ASN A 24 10.75 8.16 -7.81
N VAL A 25 9.72 7.46 -7.33
CA VAL A 25 8.67 6.84 -8.15
C VAL A 25 7.35 7.53 -7.83
N CYS A 26 6.76 8.17 -8.82
CA CYS A 26 5.50 8.88 -8.66
C CYS A 26 4.36 8.10 -9.32
N VAL A 27 3.39 7.66 -8.50
CA VAL A 27 2.15 7.02 -8.93
C VAL A 27 1.06 8.08 -8.85
N SER A 28 0.51 8.51 -9.99
CA SER A 28 -0.42 9.66 -10.04
C SER A 28 -1.70 9.36 -10.78
N THR A 29 -2.79 9.85 -10.22
CA THR A 29 -4.12 9.97 -10.84
C THR A 29 -4.33 11.41 -11.35
N PRO A 30 -5.52 11.81 -11.82
CA PRO A 30 -5.80 13.19 -12.18
C PRO A 30 -5.51 14.22 -11.08
N ASN A 31 -5.83 13.93 -9.80
CA ASN A 31 -5.73 14.90 -8.71
C ASN A 31 -4.91 14.41 -7.50
N THR A 32 -4.42 13.17 -7.52
CA THR A 32 -3.69 12.57 -6.37
C THR A 32 -2.31 12.06 -6.80
N SER A 33 -1.32 12.14 -5.92
CA SER A 33 0.00 11.53 -6.09
C SER A 33 0.39 10.72 -4.86
N LEU A 34 0.92 9.53 -5.10
CA LEU A 34 1.72 8.75 -4.17
C LEU A 34 3.17 8.81 -4.64
N LEU A 35 4.05 9.38 -3.81
CA LEU A 35 5.48 9.48 -4.12
C LEU A 35 6.26 8.52 -3.23
N LEU A 36 7.09 7.71 -3.85
CA LEU A 36 7.93 6.71 -3.20
C LEU A 36 9.40 7.02 -3.45
N SER A 37 10.24 6.77 -2.45
CA SER A 37 11.68 6.66 -2.60
C SER A 37 12.05 5.20 -2.78
N ALA A 38 12.63 4.84 -3.91
CA ALA A 38 12.98 3.48 -4.29
C ALA A 38 14.47 3.38 -4.69
N PRO A 39 15.43 3.63 -3.77
CA PRO A 39 16.84 3.52 -4.09
C PRO A 39 17.22 2.05 -4.31
N GLU A 40 17.96 1.76 -5.39
CA GLU A 40 18.45 0.41 -5.66
C GLU A 40 19.26 -0.13 -4.47
N GLY A 41 18.94 -1.35 -4.04
CA GLY A 41 19.56 -1.98 -2.86
C GLY A 41 19.16 -1.36 -1.51
N GLY A 42 18.33 -0.32 -1.50
CA GLY A 42 17.81 0.35 -0.32
C GLY A 42 16.37 -0.03 0.03
N GLU A 43 15.85 0.55 1.09
CA GLU A 43 14.47 0.35 1.54
C GLU A 43 13.50 1.18 0.68
N LEU A 44 12.37 0.57 0.31
CA LEU A 44 11.25 1.30 -0.30
C LEU A 44 10.53 2.11 0.77
N ARG A 45 10.41 3.43 0.59
CA ARG A 45 9.78 4.32 1.56
C ARG A 45 8.73 5.22 0.91
N ILE A 46 7.72 5.61 1.67
CA ILE A 46 6.74 6.62 1.26
C ILE A 46 7.32 8.01 1.54
N LEU A 47 7.33 8.86 0.53
CA LEU A 47 7.69 10.28 0.64
C LEU A 47 6.47 11.17 0.84
N TYR A 48 5.38 10.85 0.12
CA TYR A 48 4.19 11.69 0.10
C TYR A 48 2.97 10.90 -0.37
N TYR A 49 1.81 11.22 0.18
CA TYR A 49 0.51 10.85 -0.36
C TYR A 49 -0.46 12.02 -0.17
N GLY A 50 -1.11 12.47 -1.25
CA GLY A 50 -2.03 13.59 -1.19
C GLY A 50 -2.34 14.20 -2.55
N GLN A 51 -2.61 15.51 -2.58
CA GLN A 51 -2.89 16.24 -3.81
C GLN A 51 -1.79 16.04 -4.84
N LYS A 52 -2.16 16.01 -6.13
CA LYS A 52 -1.23 15.82 -7.24
C LYS A 52 -0.05 16.78 -7.17
N LEU A 53 1.14 16.22 -7.25
CA LEU A 53 2.39 16.97 -7.28
C LEU A 53 2.70 17.46 -8.69
N THR A 54 3.24 18.66 -8.78
CA THR A 54 3.84 19.20 -10.01
C THR A 54 5.30 18.78 -10.11
N ASP A 55 5.93 18.96 -11.29
CA ASP A 55 7.36 18.72 -11.48
C ASP A 55 8.25 19.58 -10.55
N ALA A 56 7.76 20.78 -10.17
CA ALA A 56 8.46 21.63 -9.21
C ALA A 56 8.40 21.04 -7.79
N ASP A 57 7.24 20.50 -7.39
CA ASP A 57 7.07 19.85 -6.10
C ASP A 57 7.94 18.60 -6.00
N LEU A 58 7.98 17.76 -7.05
CA LEU A 58 8.79 16.53 -7.07
C LEU A 58 10.27 16.78 -6.79
N ARG A 59 10.82 17.91 -7.27
CA ARG A 59 12.22 18.29 -7.00
C ARG A 59 12.50 18.59 -5.53
N THR A 60 11.50 19.03 -4.77
CA THR A 60 11.67 19.32 -3.33
C THR A 60 11.89 18.05 -2.51
N PHE A 61 11.51 16.87 -3.04
CA PHE A 61 11.71 15.57 -2.41
C PHE A 61 13.02 14.87 -2.81
N GLU A 62 13.86 15.50 -3.62
CA GLU A 62 15.16 14.93 -3.97
C GLU A 62 16.07 14.82 -2.73
N GLY A 63 16.51 13.61 -2.43
CA GLY A 63 17.36 13.32 -1.26
C GLY A 63 16.64 13.13 0.06
N GLU A 64 15.31 13.27 0.10
CA GLU A 64 14.52 13.02 1.29
C GLU A 64 14.47 11.52 1.62
N ARG A 65 14.50 11.20 2.93
CA ARG A 65 14.49 9.80 3.40
C ARG A 65 13.12 9.13 3.38
N GLY A 66 12.07 9.92 3.23
CA GLY A 66 10.69 9.45 3.31
C GLY A 66 10.15 9.33 4.74
N ILE A 67 8.84 9.22 4.81
CA ILE A 67 8.04 9.20 6.04
C ILE A 67 8.26 7.88 6.78
N ASP A 68 7.99 6.75 6.07
CA ASP A 68 8.02 5.40 6.62
C ASP A 68 8.28 4.37 5.52
N ALA A 69 8.55 3.12 5.91
CA ALA A 69 8.61 2.01 4.97
C ALA A 69 7.28 1.91 4.20
N ALA A 70 7.34 1.78 2.87
CA ALA A 70 6.12 1.62 2.07
C ALA A 70 5.45 0.24 2.25
N TYR A 71 6.20 -0.72 2.79
CA TYR A 71 5.71 -2.04 3.14
C TYR A 71 6.53 -2.57 4.32
N PRO A 72 6.12 -2.29 5.57
CA PRO A 72 6.88 -2.67 6.75
C PRO A 72 6.93 -4.19 6.91
N VAL A 73 8.12 -4.74 7.09
CA VAL A 73 8.36 -6.17 7.28
C VAL A 73 9.01 -6.46 8.62
N TYR A 74 8.82 -7.66 9.15
CA TYR A 74 9.46 -8.08 10.39
C TYR A 74 10.98 -8.20 10.20
N GLY A 75 11.73 -7.56 11.08
CA GLY A 75 13.21 -7.56 11.05
C GLY A 75 13.84 -6.24 10.60
N LEU A 76 13.07 -5.26 10.14
CA LEU A 76 13.49 -3.87 9.98
C LEU A 76 13.21 -3.05 11.24
N THR A 77 13.61 -1.78 11.22
CA THR A 77 13.44 -0.84 12.34
C THR A 77 11.98 -0.37 12.54
N CYS A 78 11.01 -1.14 12.07
CA CYS A 78 9.60 -0.83 12.19
C CYS A 78 9.13 -1.10 13.63
N ILE A 79 8.58 -0.08 14.28
CA ILE A 79 7.97 -0.18 15.62
C ILE A 79 6.46 -0.41 15.57
N THR A 80 5.87 -0.33 14.38
CA THR A 80 4.44 -0.56 14.14
C THR A 80 4.18 -2.03 13.80
N GLU A 81 2.92 -2.41 13.61
CA GLU A 81 2.59 -3.71 13.07
C GLU A 81 3.15 -3.88 11.67
N THR A 82 3.79 -5.02 11.43
CA THR A 82 4.35 -5.31 10.11
C THR A 82 3.26 -5.69 9.12
N ALA A 83 3.41 -5.26 7.85
CA ALA A 83 2.57 -5.73 6.76
C ALA A 83 2.86 -7.20 6.41
N LEU A 84 4.09 -7.66 6.62
CA LEU A 84 4.49 -9.04 6.36
C LEU A 84 5.38 -9.60 7.47
N SER A 85 5.05 -10.81 7.92
CA SER A 85 5.89 -11.64 8.78
C SER A 85 5.97 -13.05 8.18
N VAL A 86 7.20 -13.50 7.94
CA VAL A 86 7.51 -14.80 7.33
C VAL A 86 8.42 -15.58 8.27
N GLN A 87 8.22 -16.89 8.36
CA GLN A 87 9.19 -17.79 8.92
C GLN A 87 9.82 -18.61 7.80
N HIS A 88 11.11 -18.43 7.59
CA HIS A 88 11.89 -19.17 6.61
C HIS A 88 12.07 -20.64 7.03
N ALA A 89 12.49 -21.49 6.10
CA ALA A 89 12.59 -22.92 6.31
C ALA A 89 13.62 -23.33 7.37
N ASP A 90 14.55 -22.47 7.71
CA ASP A 90 15.55 -22.63 8.78
C ASP A 90 15.09 -22.09 10.16
N GLY A 91 13.85 -21.53 10.21
CA GLY A 91 13.26 -20.96 11.42
C GLY A 91 13.53 -19.46 11.62
N ASN A 92 14.36 -18.83 10.78
CA ASN A 92 14.59 -17.38 10.84
C ASN A 92 13.32 -16.62 10.43
N MET A 93 13.05 -15.50 11.09
CA MET A 93 11.89 -14.64 10.80
C MET A 93 12.29 -13.26 10.26
N THR A 94 13.58 -12.94 10.23
CA THR A 94 14.06 -11.62 9.82
C THR A 94 14.05 -11.49 8.31
N LEU A 95 13.36 -10.45 7.81
CA LEU A 95 13.38 -10.03 6.41
C LEU A 95 14.21 -8.76 6.25
N GLN A 96 15.11 -8.74 5.28
CA GLN A 96 15.92 -7.58 4.92
C GLN A 96 15.63 -7.18 3.47
N MET A 97 14.42 -6.66 3.25
CA MET A 97 13.95 -6.32 1.90
C MET A 97 14.65 -5.07 1.37
N ALA A 98 15.10 -5.15 0.13
CA ALA A 98 15.72 -4.05 -0.61
C ALA A 98 15.10 -3.96 -2.00
N VAL A 99 15.04 -2.75 -2.55
CA VAL A 99 14.58 -2.52 -3.93
C VAL A 99 15.54 -3.20 -4.91
N GLU A 100 15.01 -4.09 -5.73
CA GLU A 100 15.74 -4.76 -6.80
C GLU A 100 15.45 -4.10 -8.15
N ASN A 101 14.18 -3.74 -8.41
CA ASN A 101 13.77 -3.15 -9.69
C ASN A 101 12.48 -2.33 -9.54
N VAL A 102 12.33 -1.35 -10.43
CA VAL A 102 11.08 -0.60 -10.62
C VAL A 102 10.69 -0.68 -12.09
N ALA A 103 9.46 -1.05 -12.35
CA ALA A 103 8.90 -1.11 -13.69
C ALA A 103 7.59 -0.31 -13.74
N THR A 104 7.45 0.53 -14.76
CA THR A 104 6.20 1.26 -15.02
C THR A 104 5.74 0.95 -16.43
N THR A 105 4.46 0.60 -16.57
CA THR A 105 3.82 0.29 -17.85
C THR A 105 2.59 1.16 -18.02
N ASP A 106 2.49 1.82 -19.15
CA ASP A 106 1.33 2.61 -19.52
C ASP A 106 0.29 1.72 -20.22
N ALA A 107 -0.93 1.72 -19.73
CA ALA A 107 -2.09 1.05 -20.32
C ALA A 107 -3.14 2.09 -20.74
N ASP A 108 -4.18 1.68 -21.47
CA ASP A 108 -5.15 2.62 -22.06
C ASP A 108 -5.78 3.56 -21.04
N ASN A 109 -6.23 3.02 -19.89
CA ASN A 109 -6.94 3.77 -18.85
C ASN A 109 -6.20 3.89 -17.52
N ALA A 110 -5.01 3.31 -17.40
CA ALA A 110 -4.24 3.29 -16.15
C ALA A 110 -2.74 3.23 -16.42
N THR A 111 -1.95 3.66 -15.43
CA THR A 111 -0.52 3.42 -15.36
C THR A 111 -0.24 2.40 -14.27
N GLU A 112 0.45 1.33 -14.59
CA GLU A 112 0.84 0.30 -13.64
C GLU A 112 2.30 0.45 -13.25
N THR A 113 2.56 0.51 -11.95
CA THR A 113 3.91 0.59 -11.39
C THR A 113 4.14 -0.59 -10.46
N THR A 114 5.20 -1.34 -10.70
CA THR A 114 5.63 -2.46 -9.85
C THR A 114 7.01 -2.16 -9.29
N VAL A 115 7.13 -2.22 -7.97
CA VAL A 115 8.41 -2.16 -7.27
C VAL A 115 8.73 -3.54 -6.73
N ARG A 116 9.76 -4.18 -7.31
CA ARG A 116 10.25 -5.47 -6.83
C ARG A 116 11.22 -5.28 -5.68
N LEU A 117 10.91 -5.89 -4.56
CA LEU A 117 11.79 -6.02 -3.41
C LEU A 117 12.34 -7.45 -3.35
N LYS A 118 13.60 -7.55 -2.93
CA LYS A 118 14.29 -8.82 -2.71
C LYS A 118 14.89 -8.86 -1.33
N ASP A 119 14.77 -9.99 -0.65
CA ASP A 119 15.50 -10.19 0.60
C ASP A 119 17.00 -10.35 0.34
N LYS A 120 17.83 -9.73 1.19
CA LYS A 120 19.31 -9.73 1.04
C LYS A 120 19.95 -11.09 1.33
N VAL A 121 19.24 -11.97 2.04
CA VAL A 121 19.75 -13.26 2.51
C VAL A 121 19.08 -14.42 1.79
N TYR A 122 17.77 -14.35 1.62
CA TYR A 122 16.97 -15.43 1.05
C TYR A 122 16.50 -15.10 -0.38
N PRO A 123 16.30 -16.11 -1.24
CA PRO A 123 15.63 -15.91 -2.53
C PRO A 123 14.12 -15.74 -2.31
N PHE A 124 13.76 -14.66 -1.64
CA PHE A 124 12.39 -14.30 -1.31
C PHE A 124 12.10 -12.90 -1.87
N TYR A 125 10.96 -12.74 -2.55
CA TYR A 125 10.64 -11.52 -3.30
C TYR A 125 9.24 -11.03 -2.97
N ILE A 126 9.08 -9.72 -3.02
CA ILE A 126 7.80 -9.03 -2.89
C ILE A 126 7.68 -8.06 -4.05
N ASP A 127 6.63 -8.17 -4.84
CA ASP A 127 6.25 -7.17 -5.84
C ASP A 127 5.14 -6.29 -5.23
N ILE A 128 5.43 -5.02 -5.00
CA ILE A 128 4.45 -4.02 -4.58
C ILE A 128 3.93 -3.35 -5.84
N CYS A 129 2.66 -3.57 -6.11
CA CYS A 129 2.01 -3.17 -7.34
C CYS A 129 1.02 -2.04 -7.10
N TYR A 130 1.06 -1.04 -7.96
CA TYR A 130 0.12 0.08 -7.99
C TYR A 130 -0.46 0.24 -9.38
N ARG A 131 -1.76 0.45 -9.47
CA ARG A 131 -2.45 0.84 -10.70
C ARG A 131 -3.17 2.16 -10.47
N ALA A 132 -2.69 3.22 -11.09
CA ALA A 132 -3.29 4.54 -11.04
C ALA A 132 -4.17 4.79 -12.27
N TYR A 133 -5.44 5.05 -12.06
CA TYR A 133 -6.36 5.33 -13.14
C TYR A 133 -6.20 6.75 -13.67
N LYS A 134 -6.39 6.93 -14.99
CA LYS A 134 -6.19 8.22 -15.70
C LYS A 134 -7.42 9.11 -15.69
N ASP A 135 -8.58 8.57 -15.42
CA ASP A 135 -9.88 9.25 -15.50
C ASP A 135 -10.58 9.42 -14.15
N VAL A 136 -10.10 8.73 -13.10
CA VAL A 136 -10.64 8.83 -11.73
C VAL A 136 -9.50 8.86 -10.71
N ASP A 137 -9.77 9.39 -9.51
CA ASP A 137 -8.79 9.44 -8.40
C ASP A 137 -8.76 8.13 -7.61
N ILE A 138 -8.42 7.04 -8.29
CA ILE A 138 -8.29 5.72 -7.68
C ILE A 138 -6.89 5.19 -7.96
N ILE A 139 -6.23 4.74 -6.91
CA ILE A 139 -5.02 3.93 -6.96
C ILE A 139 -5.37 2.56 -6.37
N GLU A 140 -5.33 1.52 -7.19
CA GLU A 140 -5.32 0.15 -6.69
C GLU A 140 -3.92 -0.21 -6.20
N ALA A 141 -3.85 -0.90 -5.07
CA ALA A 141 -2.60 -1.42 -4.52
C ALA A 141 -2.75 -2.89 -4.15
N TRP A 142 -1.79 -3.70 -4.55
CA TRP A 142 -1.72 -5.12 -4.15
C TRP A 142 -0.27 -5.58 -4.02
N THR A 143 -0.09 -6.72 -3.40
CA THR A 143 1.23 -7.29 -3.15
C THR A 143 1.29 -8.72 -3.67
N GLU A 144 2.34 -9.05 -4.40
CA GLU A 144 2.63 -10.41 -4.86
C GLU A 144 3.87 -10.94 -4.12
N ILE A 145 3.76 -12.12 -3.51
CA ILE A 145 4.83 -12.73 -2.73
C ILE A 145 5.34 -13.96 -3.46
N THR A 146 6.64 -14.01 -3.69
CA THR A 146 7.30 -15.15 -4.35
C THR A 146 8.34 -15.77 -3.43
N ASN A 147 8.13 -17.04 -3.08
CA ASN A 147 9.14 -17.86 -2.41
C ASN A 147 9.99 -18.58 -3.45
N GLY A 148 11.26 -18.19 -3.56
CA GLY A 148 12.27 -18.86 -4.39
C GLY A 148 13.15 -19.85 -3.61
N GLU A 149 12.88 -20.08 -2.33
CA GLU A 149 13.60 -21.07 -1.54
C GLU A 149 13.25 -22.50 -1.97
N LYS A 150 14.14 -23.45 -1.72
CA LYS A 150 13.91 -24.88 -2.02
C LYS A 150 12.86 -25.53 -1.13
N LYS A 151 12.54 -24.92 0.00
CA LYS A 151 11.59 -25.39 1.01
C LYS A 151 10.46 -24.39 1.18
N PRO A 152 9.31 -24.84 1.68
CA PRO A 152 8.21 -23.93 1.99
C PRO A 152 8.58 -22.98 3.14
N VAL A 153 8.02 -21.78 3.09
CA VAL A 153 8.03 -20.78 4.16
C VAL A 153 6.62 -20.70 4.79
N THR A 154 6.53 -20.17 5.99
CA THR A 154 5.24 -19.92 6.64
C THR A 154 4.97 -18.43 6.65
N LEU A 155 3.84 -18.01 6.07
CA LEU A 155 3.34 -16.65 6.19
C LEU A 155 2.57 -16.54 7.50
N ASN A 156 3.14 -15.84 8.49
CA ASN A 156 2.48 -15.61 9.78
C ASN A 156 1.51 -14.43 9.71
N GLN A 157 1.85 -13.43 8.92
CA GLN A 157 1.06 -12.24 8.68
C GLN A 157 1.29 -11.74 7.26
N PHE A 158 0.23 -11.19 6.67
CA PHE A 158 0.25 -10.62 5.32
C PHE A 158 -0.79 -9.52 5.22
N ALA A 159 -0.42 -8.37 4.69
CA ALA A 159 -1.30 -7.28 4.32
C ALA A 159 -1.15 -6.95 2.83
N SER A 160 -2.25 -6.52 2.19
CA SER A 160 -2.27 -6.16 0.77
C SER A 160 -1.59 -4.82 0.50
N ALA A 161 -1.69 -3.88 1.46
CA ALA A 161 -1.17 -2.53 1.36
C ALA A 161 -0.91 -1.96 2.75
N TYR A 162 -0.17 -0.87 2.77
CA TYR A 162 0.10 -0.07 3.95
C TYR A 162 0.12 1.42 3.56
N LEU A 163 -0.47 2.29 4.39
CA LEU A 163 -0.53 3.72 4.14
C LEU A 163 -0.39 4.51 5.45
N PRO A 164 0.68 5.29 5.65
CA PRO A 164 0.77 6.24 6.76
C PRO A 164 -0.06 7.48 6.46
N ILE A 165 -0.93 7.85 7.39
CA ILE A 165 -1.78 9.04 7.32
C ILE A 165 -1.29 10.03 8.36
N ARG A 166 -0.94 11.25 7.96
CA ARG A 166 -0.41 12.26 8.87
C ARG A 166 -1.41 12.57 9.98
N ARG A 167 -0.92 12.61 11.22
CA ARG A 167 -1.73 12.97 12.39
C ARG A 167 -2.25 14.41 12.30
N GLY A 168 -3.40 14.61 12.92
CA GLY A 168 -4.14 15.84 13.02
C GLY A 168 -5.49 15.54 13.65
N GLU A 169 -6.49 16.33 13.38
CA GLU A 169 -7.88 16.04 13.76
C GLU A 169 -8.49 15.01 12.77
N VAL A 170 -7.88 13.81 12.68
CA VAL A 170 -8.35 12.77 11.76
C VAL A 170 -9.53 12.02 12.35
N TRP A 171 -10.58 11.88 11.57
CA TRP A 171 -11.78 11.10 11.90
C TRP A 171 -11.90 9.89 10.98
N LEU A 172 -12.22 8.76 11.58
CA LEU A 172 -12.53 7.52 10.88
C LEU A 172 -14.05 7.42 10.68
N SER A 173 -14.47 7.18 9.44
CA SER A 173 -15.85 6.80 9.11
C SER A 173 -15.86 5.39 8.56
N HIS A 174 -16.71 4.54 9.08
CA HIS A 174 -16.92 3.17 8.59
C HIS A 174 -18.37 2.74 8.76
N LEU A 175 -18.75 1.66 8.10
CA LEU A 175 -20.08 1.08 8.23
C LEU A 175 -20.03 -0.11 9.19
N HIS A 176 -20.94 -0.11 10.14
CA HIS A 176 -21.09 -1.18 11.14
C HIS A 176 -22.56 -1.54 11.32
N GLY A 177 -22.85 -2.74 11.75
CA GLY A 177 -24.22 -3.16 12.00
C GLY A 177 -24.35 -4.56 12.63
N SER A 178 -25.51 -5.11 12.43
CA SER A 178 -25.87 -6.47 12.81
C SER A 178 -26.95 -6.97 11.86
N TRP A 179 -27.34 -8.22 11.98
CA TRP A 179 -28.41 -8.79 11.17
C TRP A 179 -29.70 -7.94 11.24
N ALA A 180 -30.29 -7.65 10.10
CA ALA A 180 -31.44 -6.77 9.90
C ALA A 180 -31.24 -5.30 10.36
N ASN A 181 -29.99 -4.87 10.56
CA ASN A 181 -29.62 -3.50 10.96
C ASN A 181 -28.18 -3.19 10.49
N GLU A 182 -27.89 -3.57 9.27
CA GLU A 182 -26.58 -3.42 8.63
C GLU A 182 -26.33 -1.99 8.18
N GLY A 183 -25.07 -1.66 7.89
CA GLY A 183 -24.67 -0.46 7.16
C GLY A 183 -24.89 0.86 7.90
N ARG A 184 -24.85 0.89 9.21
CA ARG A 184 -24.93 2.14 9.98
C ARG A 184 -23.59 2.85 9.95
N LEU A 185 -23.63 4.13 9.59
CA LEU A 185 -22.44 4.97 9.63
C LEU A 185 -21.97 5.22 11.07
N VAL A 186 -20.73 4.87 11.33
CA VAL A 186 -20.00 5.20 12.57
C VAL A 186 -18.91 6.19 12.22
N GLN A 187 -18.80 7.24 13.02
CA GLN A 187 -17.77 8.30 12.86
C GLN A 187 -17.12 8.53 14.21
N GLU A 188 -15.82 8.41 14.28
CA GLU A 188 -15.06 8.55 15.51
C GLU A 188 -13.70 9.23 15.26
N PRO A 189 -13.19 10.05 16.21
CA PRO A 189 -11.86 10.59 16.10
C PRO A 189 -10.82 9.48 16.26
N LEU A 190 -9.74 9.52 15.47
CA LEU A 190 -8.59 8.65 15.67
C LEU A 190 -7.75 9.18 16.84
N VAL A 191 -7.73 8.43 17.92
CA VAL A 191 -6.93 8.69 19.12
C VAL A 191 -5.79 7.69 19.24
N SER A 192 -4.81 7.95 20.13
CA SER A 192 -3.71 7.01 20.40
C SER A 192 -4.23 5.62 20.77
N GLY A 193 -3.61 4.60 20.23
CA GLY A 193 -3.96 3.19 20.37
C GLY A 193 -4.27 2.53 19.03
N MET A 194 -4.93 1.40 19.09
CA MET A 194 -5.23 0.56 17.93
C MET A 194 -6.72 0.48 17.66
N ARG A 195 -7.10 0.73 16.40
CA ARG A 195 -8.45 0.49 15.87
C ARG A 195 -8.42 -0.70 14.90
N VAL A 196 -9.32 -1.64 15.07
CA VAL A 196 -9.43 -2.81 14.18
C VAL A 196 -10.87 -2.94 13.69
N ILE A 197 -11.04 -2.99 12.38
CA ILE A 197 -12.26 -3.34 11.67
C ILE A 197 -12.02 -4.69 11.01
N LYS A 198 -12.86 -5.68 11.28
CA LYS A 198 -12.62 -7.06 10.82
C LYS A 198 -13.90 -7.80 10.52
N ASN A 199 -13.84 -8.67 9.53
CA ASN A 199 -14.85 -9.68 9.29
C ASN A 199 -14.29 -11.10 9.51
N LYS A 200 -15.08 -11.97 10.14
CA LYS A 200 -14.79 -13.39 10.36
C LYS A 200 -15.88 -14.31 9.82
N ASP A 201 -16.88 -13.74 9.17
CA ASP A 201 -18.10 -14.45 8.74
C ASP A 201 -18.03 -14.91 7.27
N GLY A 202 -16.82 -14.95 6.71
CA GLY A 202 -16.57 -15.37 5.33
C GLY A 202 -17.26 -14.43 4.33
N ALA A 203 -18.06 -15.00 3.44
CA ALA A 203 -18.76 -14.26 2.40
C ALA A 203 -19.84 -13.28 2.91
N ARG A 204 -20.18 -13.31 4.20
CA ARG A 204 -21.09 -12.34 4.84
C ARG A 204 -20.33 -11.15 5.42
N ASN A 205 -19.45 -10.56 4.62
CA ASN A 205 -18.52 -9.52 5.07
C ASN A 205 -19.16 -8.15 5.35
N SER A 206 -20.44 -7.96 5.07
CA SER A 206 -21.16 -6.71 5.36
C SER A 206 -22.17 -6.82 6.51
N HIS A 207 -22.23 -7.95 7.20
CA HIS A 207 -23.20 -8.14 8.31
C HIS A 207 -22.84 -7.31 9.55
N THR A 208 -21.56 -7.27 9.90
CA THR A 208 -21.08 -6.52 11.07
C THR A 208 -20.29 -5.30 10.65
N ASP A 209 -19.22 -5.49 9.91
CA ASP A 209 -18.35 -4.42 9.42
C ASP A 209 -18.19 -4.52 7.90
N HIS A 210 -18.04 -3.39 7.25
CA HIS A 210 -17.75 -3.31 5.82
C HIS A 210 -16.24 -3.14 5.58
N ALA A 211 -15.80 -3.56 4.40
CA ALA A 211 -14.40 -3.48 4.00
C ALA A 211 -13.98 -2.09 3.47
N GLU A 212 -14.78 -1.08 3.73
CA GLU A 212 -14.57 0.31 3.31
C GLU A 212 -14.43 1.22 4.52
N VAL A 213 -13.46 2.13 4.44
CA VAL A 213 -13.23 3.17 5.44
C VAL A 213 -12.95 4.51 4.78
N MET A 214 -13.22 5.59 5.50
CA MET A 214 -12.85 6.95 5.09
C MET A 214 -12.14 7.65 6.25
N PHE A 215 -11.05 8.34 5.92
CA PHE A 215 -10.30 9.18 6.84
C PHE A 215 -10.54 10.64 6.47
N SER A 216 -11.27 11.37 7.31
CA SER A 216 -11.44 12.82 7.18
C SER A 216 -10.27 13.52 7.86
N LEU A 217 -9.50 14.30 7.10
CA LEU A 217 -8.21 14.84 7.54
C LEU A 217 -8.32 16.21 8.25
N ASP A 218 -9.46 16.87 8.16
CA ASP A 218 -9.67 18.23 8.62
C ASP A 218 -10.76 18.31 9.72
N GLY A 219 -10.79 17.31 10.60
CA GLY A 219 -11.75 17.21 11.69
C GLY A 219 -12.96 16.35 11.36
N GLN A 220 -14.02 16.52 12.17
CA GLN A 220 -15.25 15.75 12.00
C GLN A 220 -15.81 15.90 10.57
N PRO A 221 -16.20 14.78 9.92
CA PRO A 221 -16.71 14.81 8.56
C PRO A 221 -17.90 15.74 8.38
N ARG A 222 -17.90 16.50 7.30
CA ARG A 222 -18.98 17.41 6.92
C ARG A 222 -19.32 17.19 5.45
N GLU A 223 -20.57 17.48 5.09
CA GLU A 223 -21.13 17.14 3.79
C GLU A 223 -20.42 17.83 2.60
N ASN A 224 -19.97 19.06 2.75
CA ASN A 224 -19.50 19.89 1.64
C ASN A 224 -18.10 20.47 1.84
N GLN A 225 -17.31 19.97 2.78
CA GLN A 225 -15.96 20.50 3.02
C GLN A 225 -15.03 19.48 3.71
N GLY A 226 -13.73 19.69 3.54
CA GLY A 226 -12.67 18.86 4.09
C GLY A 226 -12.06 17.92 3.04
N ARG A 227 -10.90 17.38 3.41
CA ARG A 227 -10.18 16.38 2.61
C ARG A 227 -10.48 15.01 3.17
N VAL A 228 -10.69 14.04 2.27
CA VAL A 228 -11.00 12.67 2.64
C VAL A 228 -10.11 11.71 1.85
N ILE A 229 -9.58 10.70 2.54
CA ILE A 229 -8.96 9.53 1.93
C ILE A 229 -9.94 8.38 2.11
N GLY A 230 -10.40 7.78 1.02
CA GLY A 230 -11.18 6.54 1.04
C GLY A 230 -10.29 5.34 0.80
N ALA A 231 -10.56 4.23 1.50
CA ALA A 231 -9.94 2.96 1.24
C ALA A 231 -10.98 1.84 1.25
N ALA A 232 -10.88 0.92 0.29
CA ALA A 232 -11.75 -0.24 0.17
C ALA A 232 -10.91 -1.48 -0.13
N LEU A 233 -11.13 -2.56 0.62
CA LEU A 233 -10.52 -3.85 0.34
C LEU A 233 -11.39 -4.63 -0.65
N CYS A 234 -10.90 -4.84 -1.86
CA CYS A 234 -11.58 -5.60 -2.92
C CYS A 234 -11.51 -7.11 -2.67
N TYR A 235 -11.98 -7.57 -1.51
CA TYR A 235 -11.97 -8.97 -1.13
C TYR A 235 -13.24 -9.35 -0.34
N GLY A 236 -13.92 -10.39 -0.76
CA GLY A 236 -15.21 -10.83 -0.21
C GLY A 236 -15.13 -11.92 0.87
N GLY A 237 -14.02 -12.07 1.57
CA GLY A 237 -13.81 -13.09 2.60
C GLY A 237 -13.54 -12.50 3.98
N ASN A 238 -12.81 -13.24 4.81
CA ASN A 238 -12.34 -12.75 6.08
C ASN A 238 -11.23 -11.73 5.89
N TYR A 239 -11.32 -10.60 6.59
CA TYR A 239 -10.32 -9.54 6.51
C TYR A 239 -10.08 -8.85 7.85
N LYS A 240 -9.04 -8.08 7.92
CA LYS A 240 -8.72 -7.16 9.01
C LYS A 240 -8.15 -5.88 8.42
N LEU A 241 -8.79 -4.75 8.69
CA LEU A 241 -8.25 -3.41 8.52
C LEU A 241 -7.77 -2.96 9.90
N ARG A 242 -6.55 -2.48 9.98
CA ARG A 242 -5.93 -2.06 11.23
C ARG A 242 -5.40 -0.65 11.10
N ILE A 243 -5.66 0.17 12.10
CA ILE A 243 -5.13 1.52 12.23
C ILE A 243 -4.41 1.59 13.57
N ASP A 244 -3.10 1.79 13.55
CA ASP A 244 -2.29 2.04 14.74
C ASP A 244 -1.96 3.52 14.82
N THR A 245 -2.18 4.10 15.99
CA THR A 245 -1.82 5.49 16.30
C THR A 245 -0.86 5.48 17.48
N HIS A 246 0.41 5.72 17.22
CA HIS A 246 1.45 5.88 18.23
C HIS A 246 1.73 7.35 18.51
N ASP A 247 2.76 7.65 19.30
CA ASP A 247 3.19 9.02 19.61
C ASP A 247 4.10 9.63 18.52
N ASP A 248 4.11 9.02 17.33
CA ASP A 248 4.74 9.59 16.14
C ASP A 248 3.79 10.54 15.38
N GLU A 249 4.22 11.00 14.21
CA GLU A 249 3.46 11.97 13.41
C GLU A 249 2.38 11.33 12.52
N TYR A 250 2.14 10.00 12.60
CA TYR A 250 1.29 9.29 11.65
C TYR A 250 0.32 8.33 12.34
N HIS A 251 -0.81 8.09 11.65
CA HIS A 251 -1.66 6.93 11.82
C HIS A 251 -1.23 5.89 10.77
N HIS A 252 -0.96 4.68 11.19
CA HIS A 252 -0.49 3.58 10.33
C HIS A 252 -1.67 2.68 9.96
N PHE A 253 -2.15 2.79 8.70
CA PHE A 253 -3.25 2.01 8.12
C PHE A 253 -2.74 0.96 7.16
#